data_3676fdd9f5dab5dd9dc081f3919e8c31
#
_entry.id   3676fdd9f5dab5dd9dc081f3919e8c31
#
_cell.length_a   1.000
_cell.length_b   1.000
_cell.length_c   1.000
_cell.angle_alpha   90.00
_cell.angle_beta   90.00
_cell.angle_gamma   90.00
#
_symmetry.space_group_name_H-M   'P 1'
#
loop_
_entity.id
_entity.type
_entity.pdbx_description
1 polymer ?
#
loop_
_entity_poly.entity_id
_entity_poly.type
_entity_poly.pdbx_seq_one_letter_code
_entity_poly.pdbx_strand_id
1 'polypeptide(L)'
;MAKIIGTNIPNIPWEDKPAGFEYPVWRYSGNPVITRDNLHMANSIFNSAVVPYGSGFAGVFRADIRSRAQKLVVGFSKDAINWELEDKYIFDGYDPRLCELDGKYYLSWVNLTPHGTTIGIAYTEDFKSWTQLEDACYPVARNGVLFPRKVNGEYLLLIRPCDRGHTPYGDIFISQSKDLTYWGKHRFVMSPVENWEATKVGAGPTPIETDEGWLMFYHGVLTSYNGFTYRMG
;
A
#
# COMPACT_ATOMS: atom_id res chain seq x y z
N MET A 1 7.97 -23.49 10.94
CA MET A 1 6.94 -22.61 10.36
C MET A 1 7.07 -21.28 11.08
N ALA A 2 7.37 -20.21 10.36
CA ALA A 2 7.52 -18.86 10.90
C ALA A 2 6.27 -18.44 11.68
N LYS A 3 6.46 -17.76 12.80
CA LYS A 3 5.37 -17.23 13.63
C LYS A 3 5.28 -15.72 13.46
N ILE A 4 4.08 -15.22 13.22
CA ILE A 4 3.82 -13.78 13.15
C ILE A 4 4.01 -13.17 14.54
N ILE A 5 4.76 -12.08 14.60
CA ILE A 5 4.93 -11.25 15.78
C ILE A 5 3.95 -10.07 15.66
N GLY A 6 3.03 -9.95 16.61
CA GLY A 6 2.02 -8.88 16.59
C GLY A 6 0.71 -9.31 17.24
N THR A 7 -0.25 -8.38 17.25
CA THR A 7 -1.60 -8.63 17.77
C THR A 7 -2.49 -9.24 16.71
N ASN A 8 -3.39 -10.11 17.13
CA ASN A 8 -4.41 -10.64 16.23
C ASN A 8 -5.29 -9.51 15.69
N ILE A 9 -5.61 -9.57 14.40
CA ILE A 9 -6.58 -8.66 13.79
C ILE A 9 -7.99 -9.07 14.26
N PRO A 10 -8.73 -8.18 14.93
CA PRO A 10 -10.04 -8.51 15.47
C PRO A 10 -11.12 -8.50 14.37
N ASN A 11 -12.18 -9.29 14.58
CA ASN A 11 -13.47 -9.17 13.91
C ASN A 11 -13.47 -9.28 12.37
N ILE A 12 -12.47 -9.93 11.77
CA ILE A 12 -12.52 -10.23 10.34
C ILE A 12 -13.32 -11.51 10.15
N PRO A 13 -14.37 -11.52 9.31
CA PRO A 13 -15.02 -12.74 8.87
C PRO A 13 -14.04 -13.63 8.14
N TRP A 14 -13.97 -14.88 8.53
CA TRP A 14 -13.04 -15.84 7.97
C TRP A 14 -13.80 -16.87 7.13
N GLU A 15 -13.28 -17.19 5.97
CA GLU A 15 -13.76 -18.29 5.14
C GLU A 15 -12.71 -19.36 5.02
N ASP A 16 -13.12 -20.60 5.14
CA ASP A 16 -12.24 -21.74 4.91
C ASP A 16 -11.76 -21.79 3.45
N LYS A 17 -10.57 -22.34 3.27
CA LYS A 17 -10.02 -22.54 1.94
C LYS A 17 -10.96 -23.40 1.10
N PRO A 18 -11.37 -22.96 -0.10
CA PRO A 18 -12.24 -23.77 -0.94
C PRO A 18 -11.63 -25.13 -1.29
N ALA A 19 -12.44 -26.18 -1.30
CA ALA A 19 -11.99 -27.51 -1.65
C ALA A 19 -11.37 -27.53 -3.06
N GLY A 20 -10.20 -28.16 -3.19
CA GLY A 20 -9.46 -28.22 -4.46
C GLY A 20 -8.72 -26.94 -4.87
N PHE A 21 -8.72 -25.90 -4.05
CA PHE A 21 -7.97 -24.69 -4.33
C PHE A 21 -6.49 -24.87 -3.97
N GLU A 22 -5.60 -24.72 -4.94
CA GLU A 22 -4.17 -25.05 -4.79
C GLU A 22 -3.31 -23.91 -4.22
N TYR A 23 -3.76 -22.65 -4.37
CA TYR A 23 -2.96 -21.49 -3.95
C TYR A 23 -3.03 -21.26 -2.43
N PRO A 24 -2.01 -20.65 -1.82
CA PRO A 24 -1.97 -20.39 -0.37
C PRO A 24 -2.92 -19.27 0.08
N VAL A 25 -3.38 -18.42 -0.84
CA VAL A 25 -4.25 -17.27 -0.55
C VAL A 25 -5.50 -17.34 -1.42
N TRP A 26 -6.66 -17.17 -0.82
CA TRP A 26 -7.95 -17.14 -1.52
C TRP A 26 -8.73 -15.88 -1.17
N ARG A 27 -9.68 -15.55 -2.01
CA ARG A 27 -10.48 -14.34 -1.85
C ARG A 27 -11.78 -14.67 -1.13
N TYR A 28 -12.23 -13.73 -0.31
CA TYR A 28 -13.57 -13.75 0.26
C TYR A 28 -14.63 -13.88 -0.85
N SER A 29 -15.59 -14.77 -0.67
CA SER A 29 -16.60 -15.09 -1.71
C SER A 29 -17.53 -13.91 -2.04
N GLY A 30 -17.74 -12.98 -1.09
CA GLY A 30 -18.52 -11.77 -1.26
C GLY A 30 -17.78 -10.60 -1.93
N ASN A 31 -16.53 -10.79 -2.41
CA ASN A 31 -15.81 -9.72 -3.13
C ASN A 31 -16.48 -9.41 -4.49
N PRO A 32 -16.46 -8.13 -4.91
CA PRO A 32 -15.84 -6.99 -4.26
C PRO A 32 -16.69 -6.41 -3.13
N VAL A 33 -16.08 -6.17 -1.96
CA VAL A 33 -16.76 -5.55 -0.80
C VAL A 33 -16.91 -4.02 -0.94
N ILE A 34 -16.15 -3.40 -1.82
CA ILE A 34 -16.26 -1.99 -2.20
C ILE A 34 -16.33 -1.91 -3.72
N THR A 35 -17.32 -1.20 -4.23
CA THR A 35 -17.49 -0.91 -5.65
C THR A 35 -17.44 0.60 -5.87
N ARG A 36 -17.40 1.02 -7.13
CA ARG A 36 -17.48 2.46 -7.47
C ARG A 36 -18.74 3.13 -6.95
N ASP A 37 -19.81 2.39 -6.71
CA ASP A 37 -21.09 2.93 -6.28
C ASP A 37 -21.09 3.30 -4.79
N ASN A 38 -20.07 2.89 -4.02
CA ASN A 38 -19.87 3.33 -2.64
C ASN A 38 -19.43 4.80 -2.52
N LEU A 39 -19.06 5.46 -3.63
CA LEU A 39 -18.63 6.85 -3.62
C LEU A 39 -19.15 7.55 -4.89
N HIS A 40 -20.01 8.55 -4.72
CA HIS A 40 -20.70 9.21 -5.86
C HIS A 40 -19.73 9.77 -6.92
N MET A 41 -18.61 10.34 -6.50
CA MET A 41 -17.63 10.92 -7.42
C MET A 41 -16.77 9.88 -8.17
N ALA A 42 -16.73 8.63 -7.71
CA ALA A 42 -15.82 7.63 -8.24
C ALA A 42 -16.24 7.10 -9.62
N ASN A 43 -15.24 6.90 -10.46
CA ASN A 43 -15.32 6.04 -11.64
C ASN A 43 -14.86 4.62 -11.29
N SER A 44 -13.84 4.51 -10.44
CA SER A 44 -13.34 3.24 -9.91
C SER A 44 -12.69 3.44 -8.54
N ILE A 45 -12.76 2.40 -7.68
CA ILE A 45 -12.11 2.35 -6.37
C ILE A 45 -11.28 1.07 -6.33
N PHE A 46 -10.00 1.19 -5.97
CA PHE A 46 -9.07 0.07 -5.88
C PHE A 46 -7.80 0.45 -5.10
N ASN A 47 -6.85 -0.47 -4.93
CA ASN A 47 -5.58 -0.24 -4.22
C ASN A 47 -5.80 0.45 -2.86
N SER A 48 -6.52 -0.23 -1.99
CA SER A 48 -6.79 0.23 -0.62
C SER A 48 -5.65 -0.11 0.34
N ALA A 49 -5.56 0.67 1.42
CA ALA A 49 -4.77 0.36 2.60
C ALA A 49 -5.69 0.37 3.82
N VAL A 50 -5.59 -0.64 4.67
CA VAL A 50 -6.46 -0.84 5.82
C VAL A 50 -5.64 -1.19 7.05
N VAL A 51 -6.02 -0.62 8.20
CA VAL A 51 -5.42 -0.93 9.50
C VAL A 51 -6.52 -1.13 10.56
N PRO A 52 -6.26 -1.89 11.63
CA PRO A 52 -7.13 -1.88 12.80
C PRO A 52 -7.25 -0.46 13.37
N TYR A 53 -8.45 -0.08 13.78
CA TYR A 53 -8.73 1.23 14.38
C TYR A 53 -9.89 1.13 15.37
N GLY A 54 -9.63 1.45 16.63
CA GLY A 54 -10.60 1.24 17.70
C GLY A 54 -11.05 -0.22 17.80
N SER A 55 -12.35 -0.46 17.73
CA SER A 55 -12.93 -1.81 17.71
C SER A 55 -13.20 -2.36 16.31
N GLY A 56 -12.73 -1.68 15.27
CA GLY A 56 -12.94 -2.04 13.86
C GLY A 56 -11.73 -1.69 13.01
N PHE A 57 -11.97 -1.03 11.89
CA PHE A 57 -10.96 -0.73 10.88
C PHE A 57 -11.11 0.68 10.33
N ALA A 58 -10.00 1.31 10.01
CA ALA A 58 -9.94 2.48 9.14
C ALA A 58 -9.14 2.16 7.88
N GLY A 59 -9.48 2.81 6.78
CA GLY A 59 -8.79 2.61 5.52
C GLY A 59 -8.64 3.91 4.72
N VAL A 60 -7.65 3.91 3.84
CA VAL A 60 -7.48 4.91 2.79
C VAL A 60 -7.59 4.21 1.45
N PHE A 61 -8.46 4.71 0.61
CA PHE A 61 -8.85 4.10 -0.67
C PHE A 61 -8.49 5.03 -1.81
N ARG A 62 -7.90 4.47 -2.85
CA ARG A 62 -7.73 5.18 -4.12
C ARG A 62 -9.07 5.24 -4.83
N ALA A 63 -9.53 6.45 -5.14
CA ALA A 63 -10.65 6.72 -6.01
C ALA A 63 -10.17 7.43 -7.28
N ASP A 64 -10.28 6.78 -8.43
CA ASP A 64 -10.13 7.44 -9.72
C ASP A 64 -11.47 8.08 -10.04
N ILE A 65 -11.54 9.40 -9.96
CA ILE A 65 -12.81 10.14 -10.11
C ILE A 65 -13.15 10.40 -11.57
N ARG A 66 -14.39 10.77 -11.82
CA ARG A 66 -14.93 10.96 -13.18
C ARG A 66 -14.21 12.04 -14.00
N SER A 67 -13.54 12.99 -13.34
CA SER A 67 -12.69 13.99 -14.01
C SER A 67 -11.28 13.44 -14.38
N ARG A 68 -11.00 12.14 -14.16
CA ARG A 68 -9.73 11.45 -14.37
C ARG A 68 -8.65 11.76 -13.34
N ALA A 69 -8.93 12.56 -12.31
CA ALA A 69 -8.01 12.75 -11.21
C ALA A 69 -8.03 11.53 -10.28
N GLN A 70 -6.90 11.28 -9.63
CA GLN A 70 -6.73 10.24 -8.63
C GLN A 70 -6.76 10.89 -7.26
N LYS A 71 -7.62 10.39 -6.40
CA LYS A 71 -7.88 10.93 -5.07
C LYS A 71 -7.76 9.84 -4.02
N LEU A 72 -7.42 10.23 -2.81
CA LEU A 72 -7.43 9.35 -1.64
C LEU A 72 -8.58 9.74 -0.73
N VAL A 73 -9.39 8.77 -0.37
CA VAL A 73 -10.54 8.93 0.53
C VAL A 73 -10.42 8.03 1.74
N VAL A 74 -10.96 8.47 2.86
CA VAL A 74 -11.00 7.69 4.10
C VAL A 74 -12.28 6.87 4.16
N GLY A 75 -12.24 5.74 4.82
CA GLY A 75 -13.42 4.94 5.14
C GLY A 75 -13.25 4.16 6.42
N PHE A 76 -14.37 3.79 7.02
CA PHE A 76 -14.41 3.04 8.26
C PHE A 76 -15.27 1.80 8.11
N SER A 77 -14.91 0.76 8.88
CA SER A 77 -15.66 -0.50 8.92
C SER A 77 -15.57 -1.13 10.31
N LYS A 78 -16.60 -1.88 10.70
CA LYS A 78 -16.57 -2.68 11.92
C LYS A 78 -16.03 -4.10 11.70
N ASP A 79 -16.07 -4.58 10.45
CA ASP A 79 -15.85 -5.98 10.10
C ASP A 79 -14.96 -6.18 8.85
N ALA A 80 -14.39 -5.10 8.30
CA ALA A 80 -13.61 -5.08 7.06
C ALA A 80 -14.40 -5.52 5.79
N ILE A 81 -15.69 -5.72 5.88
CA ILE A 81 -16.60 -6.07 4.76
C ILE A 81 -17.53 -4.91 4.43
N ASN A 82 -18.19 -4.37 5.45
CA ASN A 82 -19.14 -3.28 5.32
C ASN A 82 -18.42 -1.96 5.57
N TRP A 83 -18.23 -1.16 4.52
CA TRP A 83 -17.46 0.07 4.55
C TRP A 83 -18.32 1.30 4.34
N GLU A 84 -18.10 2.31 5.18
CA GLU A 84 -18.61 3.66 5.02
C GLU A 84 -17.45 4.55 4.53
N LEU A 85 -17.49 5.01 3.29
CA LEU A 85 -16.48 5.89 2.71
C LEU A 85 -16.91 7.35 2.90
N GLU A 86 -15.96 8.20 3.31
CA GLU A 86 -16.20 9.65 3.38
C GLU A 86 -16.25 10.26 1.97
N ASP A 87 -17.24 11.10 1.70
CA ASP A 87 -17.38 11.82 0.42
C ASP A 87 -16.46 13.06 0.35
N LYS A 88 -15.26 12.90 0.89
CA LYS A 88 -14.20 13.91 0.94
C LYS A 88 -12.84 13.25 0.73
N TYR A 89 -12.09 13.77 -0.23
CA TYR A 89 -10.72 13.33 -0.42
C TYR A 89 -9.75 14.09 0.50
N ILE A 90 -8.68 13.40 0.92
CA ILE A 90 -7.65 13.93 1.81
C ILE A 90 -6.42 14.40 1.04
N PHE A 91 -6.00 13.67 0.00
CA PHE A 91 -4.84 13.99 -0.84
C PHE A 91 -5.12 13.67 -2.31
N ASP A 92 -4.36 14.31 -3.18
CA ASP A 92 -4.21 13.93 -4.58
C ASP A 92 -3.13 12.84 -4.68
N GLY A 93 -3.34 11.87 -5.56
CA GLY A 93 -2.40 10.77 -5.75
C GLY A 93 -3.06 9.40 -5.68
N TYR A 94 -2.25 8.35 -5.58
CA TYR A 94 -2.73 6.98 -5.68
C TYR A 94 -1.85 5.98 -4.91
N ASP A 95 -2.33 4.74 -4.84
CA ASP A 95 -1.67 3.61 -4.21
C ASP A 95 -1.26 3.87 -2.75
N PRO A 96 -2.25 4.15 -1.87
CA PRO A 96 -1.99 4.38 -0.46
C PRO A 96 -1.44 3.13 0.23
N ARG A 97 -0.63 3.34 1.26
CA ARG A 97 -0.21 2.33 2.25
C ARG A 97 -0.34 2.91 3.64
N LEU A 98 -0.90 2.15 4.54
CA LEU A 98 -1.08 2.54 5.94
C LEU A 98 -0.24 1.65 6.86
N CYS A 99 0.32 2.27 7.88
CA CYS A 99 1.13 1.61 8.89
C CYS A 99 0.89 2.29 10.24
N GLU A 100 0.57 1.51 11.27
CA GLU A 100 0.61 2.01 12.64
C GLU A 100 2.07 1.98 13.12
N LEU A 101 2.54 3.11 13.66
CA LEU A 101 3.92 3.29 14.04
C LEU A 101 4.01 4.35 15.15
N ASP A 102 4.62 4.00 16.30
CA ASP A 102 4.80 4.89 17.44
C ASP A 102 3.48 5.56 17.92
N GLY A 103 2.36 4.82 17.88
CA GLY A 103 1.03 5.27 18.31
C GLY A 103 0.32 6.21 17.34
N LYS A 104 0.82 6.36 16.12
CA LYS A 104 0.19 7.13 15.03
C LYS A 104 -0.01 6.25 13.79
N TYR A 105 -0.93 6.68 12.94
CA TYR A 105 -1.17 6.04 11.64
C TYR A 105 -0.46 6.84 10.54
N TYR A 106 0.51 6.22 9.90
CA TYR A 106 1.25 6.83 8.79
C TYR A 106 0.70 6.34 7.47
N LEU A 107 0.42 7.29 6.61
CA LEU A 107 0.04 7.08 5.22
C LEU A 107 1.24 7.38 4.34
N SER A 108 1.61 6.44 3.48
CA SER A 108 2.47 6.71 2.32
C SER A 108 1.68 6.49 1.04
N TRP A 109 1.93 7.32 0.04
CA TRP A 109 1.23 7.22 -1.25
C TRP A 109 2.09 7.71 -2.39
N VAL A 110 1.69 7.41 -3.61
CA VAL A 110 2.31 8.02 -4.79
C VAL A 110 1.78 9.43 -4.94
N ASN A 111 2.62 10.40 -4.57
CA ASN A 111 2.33 11.82 -4.68
C ASN A 111 2.65 12.31 -6.09
N LEU A 112 1.74 13.09 -6.66
CA LEU A 112 1.85 13.65 -8.01
C LEU A 112 2.47 15.04 -7.95
N THR A 113 3.63 15.23 -8.56
CA THR A 113 4.29 16.52 -8.66
C THR A 113 4.49 16.93 -10.12
N PRO A 114 4.71 18.21 -10.42
CA PRO A 114 5.03 18.65 -11.79
C PRO A 114 6.29 17.99 -12.38
N HIS A 115 7.16 17.45 -11.52
CA HIS A 115 8.42 16.83 -11.92
C HIS A 115 8.36 15.31 -12.03
N GLY A 116 7.22 14.71 -11.69
CA GLY A 116 6.96 13.27 -11.70
C GLY A 116 6.40 12.76 -10.38
N THR A 117 6.32 11.45 -10.26
CA THR A 117 5.80 10.81 -9.05
C THR A 117 6.86 10.71 -7.96
N THR A 118 6.48 10.99 -6.73
CA THR A 118 7.31 10.78 -5.53
C THR A 118 6.52 10.02 -4.47
N ILE A 119 7.09 9.81 -3.30
CA ILE A 119 6.41 9.18 -2.17
C ILE A 119 6.06 10.27 -1.16
N GLY A 120 4.78 10.62 -1.09
CA GLY A 120 4.24 11.44 -0.02
C GLY A 120 4.15 10.64 1.28
N ILE A 121 4.36 11.30 2.40
CA ILE A 121 4.16 10.76 3.76
C ILE A 121 3.31 11.73 4.55
N ALA A 122 2.31 11.22 5.24
CA ALA A 122 1.51 11.97 6.22
C ALA A 122 1.19 11.08 7.42
N TYR A 123 0.81 11.68 8.54
CA TYR A 123 0.31 10.93 9.66
C TYR A 123 -0.99 11.52 10.20
N THR A 124 -1.70 10.68 10.92
CA THR A 124 -2.94 11.02 11.64
C THR A 124 -3.05 10.21 12.93
N GLU A 125 -3.85 10.69 13.86
CA GLU A 125 -4.26 9.96 15.07
C GLU A 125 -5.76 9.60 15.01
N ASP A 126 -6.53 10.25 14.16
CA ASP A 126 -7.99 10.19 14.14
C ASP A 126 -8.62 9.95 12.75
N PHE A 127 -7.81 9.85 11.70
CA PHE A 127 -8.22 9.77 10.29
C PHE A 127 -9.04 10.99 9.77
N LYS A 128 -9.15 12.05 10.56
CA LYS A 128 -9.84 13.29 10.21
C LYS A 128 -8.86 14.43 9.92
N SER A 129 -7.84 14.53 10.76
CA SER A 129 -6.79 15.54 10.67
C SER A 129 -5.49 14.89 10.23
N TRP A 130 -4.84 15.46 9.22
CA TRP A 130 -3.62 14.92 8.63
C TRP A 130 -2.49 15.93 8.68
N THR A 131 -1.31 15.48 9.08
CA THR A 131 -0.07 16.26 9.00
C THR A 131 0.79 15.64 7.91
N GLN A 132 0.98 16.37 6.82
CA GLN A 132 1.88 15.96 5.73
C GLN A 132 3.32 16.29 6.08
N LEU A 133 4.22 15.36 5.80
CA LEU A 133 5.67 15.51 5.90
C LEU A 133 6.27 15.81 4.53
N GLU A 134 7.60 16.00 4.49
CA GLU A 134 8.33 16.10 3.23
C GLU A 134 8.24 14.82 2.41
N ASP A 135 8.29 14.95 1.09
CA ASP A 135 8.34 13.80 0.19
C ASP A 135 9.60 12.96 0.43
N ALA A 136 9.44 11.65 0.53
CA ALA A 136 10.52 10.76 0.96
C ALA A 136 11.66 10.56 -0.06
N CYS A 137 11.47 10.90 -1.31
CA CYS A 137 12.46 10.65 -2.35
C CYS A 137 12.29 11.55 -3.57
N TYR A 138 13.32 11.59 -4.39
CA TYR A 138 13.27 12.28 -5.68
C TYR A 138 12.30 11.62 -6.67
N PRO A 139 11.74 12.37 -7.61
CA PRO A 139 11.08 11.79 -8.78
C PRO A 139 12.12 10.98 -9.62
N VAL A 140 11.77 9.82 -10.16
CA VAL A 140 10.49 9.16 -10.25
C VAL A 140 10.50 7.96 -9.30
N ALA A 141 9.55 7.90 -8.35
CA ALA A 141 9.45 6.78 -7.42
C ALA A 141 7.99 6.41 -7.15
N ARG A 142 7.76 5.14 -6.79
CA ARG A 142 6.45 4.58 -6.46
C ARG A 142 6.57 3.54 -5.36
N ASN A 143 5.41 3.05 -4.90
CA ASN A 143 5.30 1.95 -3.94
C ASN A 143 6.09 2.17 -2.66
N GLY A 144 5.96 3.37 -2.06
CA GLY A 144 6.49 3.65 -0.74
C GLY A 144 5.74 2.87 0.34
N VAL A 145 6.46 2.08 1.15
CA VAL A 145 5.87 1.25 2.21
C VAL A 145 6.71 1.32 3.46
N LEU A 146 6.15 1.89 4.53
CA LEU A 146 6.80 1.96 5.83
C LEU A 146 6.76 0.61 6.56
N PHE A 147 7.81 0.33 7.32
CA PHE A 147 7.82 -0.76 8.29
C PHE A 147 7.05 -0.37 9.55
N PRO A 148 6.42 -1.33 10.26
CA PRO A 148 5.54 -1.03 11.39
C PRO A 148 6.29 -0.68 12.68
N ARG A 149 7.60 -0.65 12.65
CA ARG A 149 8.46 -0.20 13.75
C ARG A 149 9.85 0.16 13.25
N LYS A 150 10.59 0.88 14.07
CA LYS A 150 12.03 1.09 13.85
C LYS A 150 12.80 -0.24 13.89
N VAL A 151 13.76 -0.37 13.00
CA VAL A 151 14.72 -1.47 12.98
C VAL A 151 16.10 -0.87 13.22
N ASN A 152 16.80 -1.33 14.27
CA ASN A 152 18.09 -0.78 14.70
C ASN A 152 18.04 0.76 14.93
N GLY A 153 16.91 1.26 15.46
CA GLY A 153 16.73 2.66 15.77
C GLY A 153 16.37 3.57 14.58
N GLU A 154 16.20 3.03 13.38
CA GLU A 154 15.87 3.79 12.17
C GLU A 154 14.53 3.34 11.60
N TYR A 155 13.78 4.28 11.01
CA TYR A 155 12.61 4.00 10.18
C TYR A 155 13.06 3.41 8.84
N LEU A 156 12.32 2.43 8.35
CA LEU A 156 12.58 1.79 7.07
C LEU A 156 11.42 2.05 6.09
N LEU A 157 11.77 2.33 4.85
CA LEU A 157 10.82 2.56 3.76
C LEU A 157 11.24 1.74 2.55
N LEU A 158 10.39 0.82 2.11
CA LEU A 158 10.53 0.22 0.79
C LEU A 158 10.09 1.22 -0.27
N ILE A 159 10.83 1.30 -1.36
CA ILE A 159 10.53 2.17 -2.49
C ILE A 159 10.81 1.44 -3.79
N ARG A 160 10.20 1.90 -4.87
CA ARG A 160 10.53 1.48 -6.23
C ARG A 160 10.90 2.70 -7.07
N PRO A 161 12.19 3.01 -7.22
CA PRO A 161 12.65 3.90 -8.28
C PRO A 161 12.20 3.37 -9.65
N CYS A 162 11.76 4.25 -10.52
CA CYS A 162 11.27 3.89 -11.84
C CYS A 162 11.93 4.78 -12.88
N ASP A 163 12.01 4.33 -14.11
CA ASP A 163 12.30 5.19 -15.25
C ASP A 163 11.01 5.86 -15.80
N ARG A 164 11.17 6.78 -16.72
CA ARG A 164 10.10 7.41 -17.50
C ARG A 164 9.96 6.80 -18.89
N GLY A 165 10.64 5.71 -19.13
CA GLY A 165 10.67 5.05 -20.43
C GLY A 165 9.32 4.49 -20.86
N HIS A 166 9.27 3.99 -22.09
CA HIS A 166 8.08 3.40 -22.69
C HIS A 166 7.55 2.21 -21.88
N THR A 167 8.47 1.39 -21.34
CA THR A 167 8.14 0.31 -20.41
C THR A 167 8.84 0.59 -19.09
N PRO A 168 8.13 1.10 -18.08
CA PRO A 168 8.75 1.48 -16.83
C PRO A 168 9.18 0.24 -16.04
N TYR A 169 10.47 -0.03 -16.03
CA TYR A 169 11.09 -1.03 -15.17
C TYR A 169 11.16 -0.54 -13.72
N GLY A 170 11.40 -1.44 -12.80
CA GLY A 170 11.59 -1.05 -11.42
C GLY A 170 11.83 -2.22 -10.48
N ASP A 171 12.81 -2.01 -9.60
CA ASP A 171 13.24 -2.91 -8.55
C ASP A 171 12.83 -2.37 -7.20
N ILE A 172 12.73 -3.23 -6.20
CA ILE A 172 12.48 -2.82 -4.82
C ILE A 172 13.80 -2.45 -4.15
N PHE A 173 13.83 -1.26 -3.58
CA PHE A 173 14.90 -0.75 -2.73
C PHE A 173 14.37 -0.49 -1.32
N ILE A 174 15.27 -0.40 -0.36
CA ILE A 174 14.99 0.04 1.01
C ILE A 174 15.79 1.29 1.32
N SER A 175 15.15 2.22 2.01
CA SER A 175 15.73 3.47 2.50
C SER A 175 15.61 3.54 4.01
N GLN A 176 16.47 4.30 4.65
CA GLN A 176 16.51 4.50 6.10
C GLN A 176 16.36 5.98 6.44
N SER A 177 15.69 6.26 7.55
CA SER A 177 15.55 7.60 8.12
C SER A 177 15.57 7.55 9.64
N LYS A 178 16.07 8.61 10.27
CA LYS A 178 16.00 8.78 11.72
C LYS A 178 14.76 9.55 12.18
N ASP A 179 14.14 10.31 11.28
CA ASP A 179 13.15 11.35 11.58
C ASP A 179 11.95 11.40 10.62
N LEU A 180 11.86 10.44 9.66
CA LEU A 180 10.84 10.38 8.59
C LEU A 180 10.92 11.55 7.59
N THR A 181 11.88 12.43 7.70
CA THR A 181 12.08 13.58 6.82
C THR A 181 13.26 13.35 5.87
N TYR A 182 14.41 12.99 6.43
CA TYR A 182 15.62 12.74 5.65
C TYR A 182 15.82 11.26 5.39
N TRP A 183 15.69 10.85 4.13
CA TRP A 183 15.82 9.46 3.69
C TRP A 183 17.12 9.22 2.95
N GLY A 184 17.79 8.13 3.28
CA GLY A 184 19.08 7.78 2.66
C GLY A 184 19.43 6.30 2.82
N LYS A 185 20.70 5.98 2.66
CA LYS A 185 21.22 4.60 2.73
C LYS A 185 20.43 3.63 1.84
N HIS A 186 20.11 4.07 0.63
CA HIS A 186 19.35 3.28 -0.32
C HIS A 186 20.10 1.98 -0.66
N ARG A 187 19.40 0.86 -0.52
CA ARG A 187 19.96 -0.48 -0.80
C ARG A 187 18.98 -1.29 -1.62
N PHE A 188 19.53 -2.04 -2.55
CA PHE A 188 18.79 -3.02 -3.32
C PHE A 188 18.21 -4.12 -2.43
N VAL A 189 16.98 -4.52 -2.71
CA VAL A 189 16.28 -5.61 -2.03
C VAL A 189 15.94 -6.72 -3.01
N MET A 190 15.27 -6.39 -4.12
CA MET A 190 14.72 -7.39 -5.03
C MET A 190 14.55 -6.81 -6.43
N SER A 191 14.90 -7.59 -7.46
CA SER A 191 14.57 -7.32 -8.85
C SER A 191 13.58 -8.36 -9.39
N PRO A 192 12.91 -8.05 -10.51
CA PRO A 192 12.13 -9.03 -11.24
C PRO A 192 13.00 -10.23 -11.63
N VAL A 193 12.36 -11.38 -11.60
CA VAL A 193 12.89 -12.58 -12.27
C VAL A 193 12.07 -12.86 -13.54
N GLU A 194 12.19 -14.02 -14.09
CA GLU A 194 11.50 -14.40 -15.32
C GLU A 194 9.97 -14.54 -15.15
N ASN A 195 9.28 -14.67 -16.26
CA ASN A 195 7.86 -14.97 -16.36
C ASN A 195 6.92 -13.83 -15.91
N TRP A 196 6.07 -14.11 -14.92
CA TRP A 196 4.94 -13.27 -14.54
C TRP A 196 5.31 -11.91 -13.94
N GLU A 197 6.56 -11.71 -13.55
CA GLU A 197 7.05 -10.47 -12.95
C GLU A 197 8.17 -9.80 -13.75
N ALA A 198 8.48 -10.31 -14.95
CA ALA A 198 9.66 -9.97 -15.74
C ALA A 198 9.86 -8.47 -16.04
N THR A 199 8.83 -7.62 -15.88
CA THR A 199 8.96 -6.19 -16.16
C THR A 199 9.38 -5.40 -14.93
N LYS A 200 8.73 -5.61 -13.79
CA LYS A 200 8.98 -4.87 -12.55
C LYS A 200 8.35 -5.56 -11.36
N VAL A 201 8.87 -5.26 -10.18
CA VAL A 201 8.30 -5.65 -8.89
C VAL A 201 8.03 -4.41 -8.04
N GLY A 202 7.12 -4.51 -7.09
CA GLY A 202 6.85 -3.42 -6.15
C GLY A 202 6.24 -3.94 -4.85
N ALA A 203 6.62 -3.33 -3.73
CA ALA A 203 6.10 -3.71 -2.43
C ALA A 203 4.58 -3.54 -2.34
N GLY A 204 3.94 -4.45 -1.66
CA GLY A 204 2.51 -4.47 -1.39
C GLY A 204 2.14 -3.74 -0.11
N PRO A 205 1.49 -4.41 0.86
CA PRO A 205 1.20 -3.82 2.18
C PRO A 205 2.47 -3.72 3.04
N THR A 206 2.31 -3.09 4.22
CA THR A 206 3.33 -3.07 5.27
C THR A 206 3.84 -4.49 5.56
N PRO A 207 5.17 -4.70 5.60
CA PRO A 207 5.75 -6.01 5.92
C PRO A 207 5.30 -6.52 7.28
N ILE A 208 5.06 -7.82 7.37
CA ILE A 208 4.64 -8.50 8.58
C ILE A 208 5.88 -9.06 9.29
N GLU A 209 6.05 -8.72 10.55
CA GLU A 209 7.15 -9.24 11.34
C GLU A 209 6.91 -10.70 11.75
N THR A 210 7.94 -11.52 11.62
CA THR A 210 7.94 -12.92 12.06
C THR A 210 9.21 -13.22 12.87
N ASP A 211 9.23 -14.34 13.57
CA ASP A 211 10.38 -14.80 14.31
C ASP A 211 11.58 -15.22 13.41
N GLU A 212 11.35 -15.35 12.11
CA GLU A 212 12.39 -15.64 11.11
C GLU A 212 12.80 -14.39 10.28
N GLY A 213 12.13 -13.24 10.46
CA GLY A 213 12.37 -12.00 9.73
C GLY A 213 11.09 -11.34 9.24
N TRP A 214 11.15 -10.63 8.11
CA TRP A 214 10.03 -9.87 7.57
C TRP A 214 9.38 -10.58 6.39
N LEU A 215 8.09 -10.87 6.50
CA LEU A 215 7.28 -11.36 5.39
C LEU A 215 6.79 -10.16 4.57
N MET A 216 7.21 -10.09 3.31
CA MET A 216 6.80 -9.06 2.38
C MET A 216 5.88 -9.65 1.31
N PHE A 217 4.65 -9.18 1.23
CA PHE A 217 3.83 -9.36 0.05
C PHE A 217 4.21 -8.31 -1.00
N TYR A 218 4.31 -8.70 -2.24
CA TYR A 218 4.66 -7.81 -3.33
C TYR A 218 3.80 -8.07 -4.57
N HIS A 219 3.87 -7.21 -5.55
CA HIS A 219 3.32 -7.45 -6.87
C HIS A 219 4.42 -7.52 -7.91
N GLY A 220 4.30 -8.50 -8.79
CA GLY A 220 5.08 -8.58 -10.02
C GLY A 220 4.24 -8.14 -11.20
N VAL A 221 4.90 -7.68 -12.25
CA VAL A 221 4.26 -7.13 -13.44
C VAL A 221 4.90 -7.70 -14.69
N LEU A 222 4.06 -8.19 -15.58
CA LEU A 222 4.43 -8.55 -16.94
C LEU A 222 3.78 -7.54 -17.90
N THR A 223 4.60 -6.96 -18.77
CA THR A 223 4.11 -6.12 -19.87
C THR A 223 3.80 -6.99 -21.08
N SER A 224 2.66 -6.76 -21.69
CA SER A 224 2.24 -7.34 -22.94
C SER A 224 1.75 -6.25 -23.91
N TYR A 225 1.45 -6.62 -25.14
CA TYR A 225 0.83 -5.72 -26.12
C TYR A 225 -0.46 -5.05 -25.60
N ASN A 226 -1.23 -5.76 -24.76
CA ASN A 226 -2.49 -5.29 -24.20
C ASN A 226 -2.32 -4.50 -22.87
N GLY A 227 -1.10 -4.19 -22.46
CA GLY A 227 -0.81 -3.44 -21.24
C GLY A 227 -0.10 -4.27 -20.16
N PHE A 228 -0.37 -3.95 -18.90
CA PHE A 228 0.28 -4.56 -17.76
C PHE A 228 -0.60 -5.61 -17.08
N THR A 229 -0.03 -6.78 -16.82
CA THR A 229 -0.66 -7.82 -15.98
C THR A 229 0.03 -7.83 -14.63
N TYR A 230 -0.74 -7.59 -13.57
CA TYR A 230 -0.27 -7.58 -12.18
C TYR A 230 -0.65 -8.88 -11.49
N ARG A 231 0.30 -9.45 -10.73
CA ARG A 231 0.10 -10.63 -9.88
C ARG A 231 0.76 -10.41 -8.52
N MET A 232 0.26 -11.12 -7.51
CA MET A 232 0.81 -11.10 -6.15
C MET A 232 1.84 -12.21 -5.98
N GLY A 233 2.93 -11.88 -5.28
CA GLY A 233 3.97 -12.79 -4.82
C GLY A 233 4.30 -12.59 -3.36
#